data_38135861d201e3158c25860732ff84d1
#
_entry.id   38135861d201e3158c25860732ff84d1
#
_cell.length_a   1.000
_cell.length_b   1.000
_cell.length_c   1.000
_cell.angle_alpha   90.00
_cell.angle_beta   90.00
_cell.angle_gamma   90.00
#
_symmetry.space_group_name_H-M   'P 1'
#
loop_
_entity.id
_entity.type
_entity.pdbx_description
1 polymer ?
#
loop_
_entity_poly.entity_id
_entity_poly.type
_entity_poly.pdbx_seq_one_letter_code
_entity_poly.pdbx_strand_id
1 'polypeptide(L)'
;MEMNRAEGGEPIMLYIAICDDQADQIQKIRTAAETYFLTRNERVKYQTFSNAFAFTDAIDRGSIFDIVLLDVCMPGMLGTEVTQYLRDAHSRAEIIFLTTSEEFAVDAFAVKATDYLLKPFTQLQFNKSLERALGFLRQRNSAKVIFRLVGGGVRVEEIAQILFLESHGHVMEVYLADGSTLETRKSGKDMKADLDKIAPGQFVSPNKGYLVNLAAIHMIKTDYVEIQGHQIPLGKRKYRDFQEQYFQFMFAPK
;
A
#
# COMPACT_ATOMS: atom_id res chain seq x y z
N MET A 1 -12.65 35.66 10.96
CA MET A 1 -12.67 34.30 11.54
C MET A 1 -12.87 33.34 10.35
N GLU A 2 -11.78 33.11 9.61
CA GLU A 2 -11.79 32.28 8.40
C GLU A 2 -11.52 30.82 8.79
N MET A 3 -12.55 30.02 8.60
CA MET A 3 -12.41 28.56 8.72
C MET A 3 -11.60 28.03 7.54
N ASN A 4 -10.40 27.59 7.82
CA ASN A 4 -9.52 26.88 6.91
C ASN A 4 -10.23 25.58 6.48
N ARG A 5 -10.77 25.55 5.25
CA ARG A 5 -11.29 24.32 4.64
C ARG A 5 -10.10 23.46 4.29
N ALA A 6 -9.90 22.40 5.08
CA ALA A 6 -8.99 21.33 4.75
C ALA A 6 -9.37 20.69 3.41
N GLU A 7 -8.39 20.56 2.55
CA GLU A 7 -8.46 19.95 1.23
C GLU A 7 -8.98 18.50 1.34
N GLY A 8 -10.19 18.26 0.84
CA GLY A 8 -10.87 16.99 0.91
C GLY A 8 -10.53 16.08 -0.28
N GLY A 9 -9.43 15.33 -0.19
CA GLY A 9 -9.31 14.09 -0.94
C GLY A 9 -10.08 12.96 -0.22
N GLU A 10 -10.64 11.99 -0.94
CA GLU A 10 -11.20 10.80 -0.29
C GLU A 10 -10.13 10.11 0.56
N PRO A 11 -10.49 9.62 1.77
CA PRO A 11 -9.51 9.02 2.67
C PRO A 11 -8.92 7.75 2.03
N ILE A 12 -7.59 7.70 2.00
CA ILE A 12 -6.84 6.52 1.55
C ILE A 12 -7.26 5.33 2.41
N MET A 13 -7.63 4.21 1.76
CA MET A 13 -7.93 2.97 2.45
C MET A 13 -6.63 2.28 2.84
N LEU A 14 -6.36 2.14 4.13
CA LEU A 14 -5.21 1.42 4.67
C LEU A 14 -5.62 -0.01 5.03
N TYR A 15 -4.78 -0.97 4.69
CA TYR A 15 -4.93 -2.39 5.05
C TYR A 15 -3.92 -2.74 6.13
N ILE A 16 -4.41 -3.07 7.33
CA ILE A 16 -3.57 -3.39 8.49
C ILE A 16 -3.78 -4.85 8.88
N ALA A 17 -2.68 -5.63 8.87
CA ALA A 17 -2.67 -6.96 9.46
C ALA A 17 -2.28 -6.88 10.94
N ILE A 18 -2.92 -7.69 11.78
CA ILE A 18 -2.55 -7.92 13.18
C ILE A 18 -2.33 -9.41 13.34
N CYS A 19 -1.12 -9.81 13.71
CA CYS A 19 -0.74 -11.22 13.86
C CYS A 19 -0.13 -11.45 15.25
N ASP A 20 -0.81 -12.27 16.06
CA ASP A 20 -0.45 -12.58 17.45
C ASP A 20 -1.14 -13.89 17.83
N ASP A 21 -0.49 -14.78 18.56
CA ASP A 21 -1.08 -16.07 18.96
C ASP A 21 -2.08 -15.95 20.13
N GLN A 22 -2.11 -14.79 20.79
CA GLN A 22 -3.00 -14.50 21.91
C GLN A 22 -4.16 -13.61 21.48
N ALA A 23 -5.38 -14.15 21.52
CA ALA A 23 -6.58 -13.44 21.08
C ALA A 23 -6.85 -12.13 21.85
N ASP A 24 -6.51 -12.07 23.15
CA ASP A 24 -6.63 -10.86 23.96
C ASP A 24 -5.63 -9.79 23.54
N GLN A 25 -4.43 -10.16 23.08
CA GLN A 25 -3.45 -9.22 22.55
C GLN A 25 -3.91 -8.69 21.19
N ILE A 26 -4.42 -9.54 20.28
CA ILE A 26 -5.04 -9.10 19.04
C ILE A 26 -6.09 -8.01 19.30
N GLN A 27 -6.98 -8.26 20.29
CA GLN A 27 -8.04 -7.30 20.59
C GLN A 27 -7.49 -5.99 21.18
N LYS A 28 -6.49 -6.04 22.05
CA LYS A 28 -5.82 -4.85 22.61
C LYS A 28 -5.13 -4.02 21.51
N ILE A 29 -4.37 -4.68 20.65
CA ILE A 29 -3.66 -4.05 19.53
C ILE A 29 -4.66 -3.40 18.57
N ARG A 30 -5.74 -4.13 18.24
CA ARG A 30 -6.82 -3.61 17.41
C ARG A 30 -7.48 -2.38 18.00
N THR A 31 -7.85 -2.42 19.30
CA THR A 31 -8.44 -1.29 20.01
C THR A 31 -7.50 -0.08 20.02
N ALA A 32 -6.20 -0.29 20.26
CA ALA A 32 -5.21 0.77 20.23
C ALA A 32 -5.10 1.41 18.82
N ALA A 33 -5.14 0.60 17.75
CA ALA A 33 -5.14 1.08 16.38
C ALA A 33 -6.42 1.83 16.02
N GLU A 34 -7.59 1.28 16.38
CA GLU A 34 -8.89 1.94 16.17
C GLU A 34 -8.93 3.30 16.90
N THR A 35 -8.45 3.36 18.15
CA THR A 35 -8.35 4.60 18.92
C THR A 35 -7.46 5.64 18.21
N TYR A 36 -6.35 5.21 17.63
CA TYR A 36 -5.45 6.08 16.88
C TYR A 36 -6.13 6.67 15.63
N PHE A 37 -6.90 5.88 14.90
CA PHE A 37 -7.54 6.31 13.65
C PHE A 37 -8.89 7.00 13.83
N LEU A 38 -9.54 6.93 15.00
CA LEU A 38 -10.84 7.56 15.28
C LEU A 38 -10.90 9.07 14.98
N THR A 39 -9.79 9.78 15.19
CA THR A 39 -9.71 11.24 15.02
C THR A 39 -9.04 11.64 13.70
N ARG A 40 -8.73 10.65 12.85
CA ARG A 40 -8.02 10.85 11.58
C ARG A 40 -8.94 10.54 10.40
N ASN A 41 -8.66 11.15 9.26
CA ASN A 41 -9.45 10.98 8.04
C ASN A 41 -8.96 9.81 7.17
N GLU A 42 -8.31 8.80 7.79
CA GLU A 42 -7.93 7.56 7.11
C GLU A 42 -9.00 6.49 7.34
N ARG A 43 -9.36 5.77 6.27
CA ARG A 43 -10.19 4.56 6.35
C ARG A 43 -9.28 3.36 6.52
N VAL A 44 -9.58 2.50 7.48
CA VAL A 44 -8.74 1.33 7.78
C VAL A 44 -9.56 0.05 7.71
N LYS A 45 -9.00 -0.95 7.02
CA LYS A 45 -9.46 -2.34 7.09
C LYS A 45 -8.46 -3.16 7.87
N TYR A 46 -8.96 -3.86 8.87
CA TYR A 46 -8.15 -4.77 9.69
C TYR A 46 -8.38 -6.22 9.28
N GLN A 47 -7.29 -6.99 9.22
CA GLN A 47 -7.34 -8.44 9.15
C GLN A 47 -6.49 -9.00 10.29
N THR A 48 -7.02 -9.97 11.02
CA THR A 48 -6.37 -10.55 12.20
C THR A 48 -6.00 -12.00 11.95
N PHE A 49 -4.85 -12.40 12.49
CA PHE A 49 -4.29 -13.73 12.37
C PHE A 49 -3.83 -14.22 13.73
N SER A 50 -4.20 -15.44 14.10
CA SER A 50 -3.84 -16.06 15.38
C SER A 50 -2.58 -16.92 15.30
N ASN A 51 -1.89 -16.96 14.17
CA ASN A 51 -0.63 -17.65 13.97
C ASN A 51 0.05 -17.21 12.66
N ALA A 52 1.35 -17.45 12.58
CA ALA A 52 2.18 -17.10 11.44
C ALA A 52 1.75 -17.80 10.14
N PHE A 53 1.35 -19.08 10.19
CA PHE A 53 0.97 -19.85 9.00
C PHE A 53 -0.29 -19.33 8.34
N ALA A 54 -1.32 -18.95 9.12
CA ALA A 54 -2.52 -18.33 8.58
C ALA A 54 -2.23 -16.99 7.91
N PHE A 55 -1.25 -16.25 8.44
CA PHE A 55 -0.83 -14.97 7.87
C PHE A 55 -0.04 -15.17 6.55
N THR A 56 0.95 -16.08 6.53
CA THR A 56 1.71 -16.37 5.30
C THR A 56 0.83 -16.97 4.20
N ASP A 57 -0.11 -17.86 4.54
CA ASP A 57 -1.11 -18.39 3.60
C ASP A 57 -2.00 -17.27 3.00
N ALA A 58 -2.36 -16.26 3.79
CA ALA A 58 -3.09 -15.11 3.26
C ALA A 58 -2.23 -14.29 2.27
N ILE A 59 -0.93 -14.13 2.53
CA ILE A 59 0.01 -13.49 1.59
C ILE A 59 0.10 -14.32 0.30
N ASP A 60 0.24 -15.63 0.38
CA ASP A 60 0.30 -16.53 -0.80
C ASP A 60 -0.97 -16.47 -1.65
N ARG A 61 -2.11 -16.23 -1.01
CA ARG A 61 -3.41 -16.00 -1.70
C ARG A 61 -3.56 -14.58 -2.26
N GLY A 62 -2.54 -13.74 -2.13
CA GLY A 62 -2.52 -12.39 -2.69
C GLY A 62 -3.07 -11.29 -1.78
N SER A 63 -3.20 -11.54 -0.47
CA SER A 63 -3.50 -10.47 0.48
C SER A 63 -2.34 -9.48 0.57
N ILE A 64 -2.66 -8.19 0.58
CA ILE A 64 -1.68 -7.11 0.64
C ILE A 64 -2.00 -6.23 1.83
N PHE A 65 -0.96 -5.86 2.56
CA PHE A 65 -1.09 -4.99 3.73
C PHE A 65 -0.13 -3.80 3.61
N ASP A 66 -0.57 -2.64 4.12
CA ASP A 66 0.25 -1.44 4.23
C ASP A 66 1.07 -1.46 5.51
N ILE A 67 0.46 -1.94 6.60
CA ILE A 67 1.09 -2.06 7.91
C ILE A 67 0.82 -3.47 8.46
N VAL A 68 1.84 -4.07 9.04
CA VAL A 68 1.76 -5.35 9.75
C VAL A 68 2.17 -5.13 11.20
N LEU A 69 1.23 -5.38 12.12
CA LEU A 69 1.43 -5.39 13.56
C LEU A 69 1.64 -6.84 13.97
N LEU A 70 2.87 -7.21 14.31
CA LEU A 70 3.33 -8.60 14.36
C LEU A 70 3.98 -8.93 15.69
N ASP A 71 3.50 -9.97 16.37
CA ASP A 71 4.26 -10.54 17.46
C ASP A 71 5.50 -11.31 16.95
N VAL A 72 6.58 -11.22 17.70
CA VAL A 72 7.80 -11.96 17.39
C VAL A 72 7.73 -13.40 17.90
N CYS A 73 7.17 -13.59 19.09
CA CYS A 73 7.19 -14.87 19.80
C CYS A 73 5.91 -15.66 19.53
N MET A 74 5.76 -16.21 18.34
CA MET A 74 4.63 -17.07 17.99
C MET A 74 5.04 -18.55 17.86
N PRO A 75 4.16 -19.51 18.24
CA PRO A 75 4.44 -20.91 18.03
C PRO A 75 4.66 -21.28 16.55
N GLY A 76 5.70 -22.03 16.28
CA GLY A 76 5.99 -22.61 14.96
C GLY A 76 6.78 -21.74 13.99
N MET A 77 6.74 -20.41 14.12
CA MET A 77 7.51 -19.49 13.29
C MET A 77 7.68 -18.16 14.00
N LEU A 78 8.90 -17.67 14.09
CA LEU A 78 9.17 -16.35 14.68
C LEU A 78 8.69 -15.21 13.79
N GLY A 79 8.28 -14.09 14.39
CA GLY A 79 7.88 -12.90 13.64
C GLY A 79 8.98 -12.35 12.73
N THR A 80 10.25 -12.53 13.10
CA THR A 80 11.40 -12.19 12.25
C THR A 80 11.48 -13.08 11.01
N GLU A 81 11.17 -14.37 11.12
CA GLU A 81 11.09 -15.30 9.99
C GLU A 81 9.90 -14.94 9.09
N VAL A 82 8.74 -14.61 9.68
CA VAL A 82 7.55 -14.09 8.96
C VAL A 82 7.92 -12.82 8.19
N THR A 83 8.69 -11.92 8.81
CA THR A 83 9.13 -10.69 8.17
C THR A 83 10.08 -10.98 7.03
N GLN A 84 11.03 -11.90 7.19
CA GLN A 84 11.90 -12.32 6.10
C GLN A 84 11.08 -12.92 4.96
N TYR A 85 10.12 -13.79 5.26
CA TYR A 85 9.18 -14.32 4.27
C TYR A 85 8.46 -13.21 3.49
N LEU A 86 7.94 -12.18 4.19
CA LEU A 86 7.33 -11.02 3.55
C LEU A 86 8.33 -10.28 2.65
N ARG A 87 9.58 -10.12 3.06
CA ARG A 87 10.62 -9.47 2.25
C ARG A 87 10.99 -10.29 1.03
N ASP A 88 11.09 -11.61 1.15
CA ASP A 88 11.35 -12.54 0.04
C ASP A 88 10.16 -12.60 -0.91
N ALA A 89 8.94 -12.59 -0.36
CA ALA A 89 7.71 -12.32 -1.11
C ALA A 89 7.61 -10.85 -1.55
N HIS A 90 8.60 -10.01 -1.28
CA HIS A 90 8.77 -8.63 -1.68
C HIS A 90 7.72 -7.67 -1.10
N SER A 91 7.04 -7.93 -0.04
CA SER A 91 6.10 -7.02 0.60
C SER A 91 6.77 -5.71 1.02
N ARG A 92 6.13 -4.60 0.70
CA ARG A 92 6.53 -3.26 1.13
C ARG A 92 5.82 -2.81 2.40
N ALA A 93 5.11 -3.72 3.08
CA ALA A 93 4.43 -3.41 4.32
C ALA A 93 5.39 -2.83 5.35
N GLU A 94 4.97 -1.79 6.04
CA GLU A 94 5.65 -1.32 7.23
C GLU A 94 5.38 -2.29 8.36
N ILE A 95 6.44 -2.78 8.99
CA ILE A 95 6.33 -3.81 10.02
C ILE A 95 6.65 -3.21 11.37
N ILE A 96 5.70 -3.33 12.30
CA ILE A 96 5.87 -2.95 13.69
C ILE A 96 5.80 -4.23 14.51
N PHE A 97 6.90 -4.58 15.15
CA PHE A 97 6.89 -5.67 16.10
C PHE A 97 6.28 -5.25 17.44
N LEU A 98 5.43 -6.10 17.98
CA LEU A 98 4.74 -5.94 19.27
C LEU A 98 4.97 -7.21 20.09
N THR A 99 5.95 -7.25 20.97
CA THR A 99 6.38 -8.47 21.62
C THR A 99 6.74 -8.28 23.10
N THR A 100 6.77 -9.37 23.85
CA THR A 100 7.24 -9.38 25.24
C THR A 100 8.74 -9.59 25.37
N SER A 101 9.45 -10.00 24.31
CA SER A 101 10.90 -10.26 24.31
C SER A 101 11.69 -9.04 23.87
N GLU A 102 12.84 -8.80 24.47
CA GLU A 102 13.84 -7.81 24.04
C GLU A 102 14.92 -8.42 23.14
N GLU A 103 15.03 -9.74 23.11
CA GLU A 103 16.12 -10.48 22.50
C GLU A 103 16.21 -10.30 20.97
N PHE A 104 15.04 -10.10 20.32
CA PHE A 104 14.95 -10.03 18.86
C PHE A 104 15.07 -8.62 18.29
N ALA A 105 15.40 -7.62 19.10
CA ALA A 105 15.48 -6.23 18.62
C ALA A 105 16.57 -6.02 17.54
N VAL A 106 17.69 -6.73 17.64
CA VAL A 106 18.76 -6.69 16.64
C VAL A 106 18.30 -7.37 15.34
N ASP A 107 17.64 -8.51 15.44
CA ASP A 107 17.11 -9.24 14.28
C ASP A 107 16.00 -8.45 13.58
N ALA A 108 15.16 -7.75 14.34
CA ALA A 108 14.15 -6.84 13.80
C ALA A 108 14.77 -5.74 12.92
N PHE A 109 15.93 -5.21 13.32
CA PHE A 109 16.67 -4.24 12.52
C PHE A 109 17.21 -4.86 11.23
N ALA A 110 17.74 -6.08 11.30
CA ALA A 110 18.28 -6.80 10.13
C ALA A 110 17.21 -7.06 9.06
N VAL A 111 15.95 -7.36 9.47
CA VAL A 111 14.81 -7.55 8.54
C VAL A 111 14.09 -6.25 8.18
N LYS A 112 14.68 -5.09 8.51
CA LYS A 112 14.14 -3.74 8.21
C LYS A 112 12.71 -3.55 8.74
N ALA A 113 12.48 -3.92 9.99
CA ALA A 113 11.25 -3.53 10.67
C ALA A 113 11.22 -2.01 10.86
N THR A 114 10.02 -1.45 10.77
CA THR A 114 9.78 -0.01 10.92
C THR A 114 9.93 0.42 12.37
N ASP A 115 9.47 -0.43 13.30
CA ASP A 115 9.58 -0.20 14.74
C ASP A 115 9.51 -1.51 15.53
N TYR A 116 9.93 -1.42 16.81
CA TYR A 116 9.91 -2.51 17.76
C TYR A 116 9.34 -2.03 19.10
N LEU A 117 8.22 -2.57 19.52
CA LEU A 117 7.48 -2.12 20.69
C LEU A 117 7.29 -3.25 21.70
N LEU A 118 7.80 -3.07 22.91
CA LEU A 118 7.65 -4.04 23.99
C LEU A 118 6.27 -3.98 24.64
N LYS A 119 5.68 -5.14 24.86
CA LYS A 119 4.48 -5.32 25.68
C LYS A 119 4.85 -5.40 27.18
N PRO A 120 4.10 -4.71 28.07
CA PRO A 120 2.98 -3.82 27.80
C PRO A 120 3.42 -2.46 27.30
N PHE A 121 2.72 -1.91 26.31
CA PHE A 121 2.97 -0.58 25.77
C PHE A 121 1.86 0.40 26.11
N THR A 122 2.19 1.68 26.15
CA THR A 122 1.21 2.76 26.28
C THR A 122 0.64 3.17 24.92
N GLN A 123 -0.58 3.75 24.91
CA GLN A 123 -1.17 4.31 23.70
C GLN A 123 -0.25 5.31 23.01
N LEU A 124 0.49 6.13 23.78
CA LEU A 124 1.42 7.12 23.23
C LEU A 124 2.59 6.45 22.47
N GLN A 125 3.16 5.37 23.01
CA GLN A 125 4.23 4.62 22.34
C GLN A 125 3.70 3.99 21.04
N PHE A 126 2.54 3.35 21.12
CA PHE A 126 1.88 2.75 19.95
C PHE A 126 1.59 3.78 18.86
N ASN A 127 1.07 4.96 19.24
CA ASN A 127 0.82 6.06 18.30
C ASN A 127 2.09 6.51 17.59
N LYS A 128 3.22 6.64 18.29
CA LYS A 128 4.51 7.02 17.69
C LYS A 128 4.99 6.01 16.66
N SER A 129 4.84 4.72 16.95
CA SER A 129 5.18 3.63 16.03
C SER A 129 4.32 3.68 14.75
N LEU A 130 3.00 3.89 14.91
CA LEU A 130 2.10 4.07 13.76
C LEU A 130 2.43 5.34 12.97
N GLU A 131 2.73 6.46 13.64
CA GLU A 131 3.12 7.71 12.96
C GLU A 131 4.38 7.54 12.13
N ARG A 132 5.37 6.77 12.63
CA ARG A 132 6.58 6.43 11.89
C ARG A 132 6.24 5.61 10.64
N ALA A 133 5.43 4.56 10.77
CA ALA A 133 5.00 3.72 9.64
C ALA A 133 4.23 4.54 8.59
N LEU A 134 3.26 5.35 9.02
CA LEU A 134 2.50 6.25 8.14
C LEU A 134 3.40 7.31 7.49
N GLY A 135 4.43 7.79 8.18
CA GLY A 135 5.43 8.70 7.64
C GLY A 135 6.16 8.10 6.44
N PHE A 136 6.63 6.84 6.54
CA PHE A 136 7.26 6.13 5.44
C PHE A 136 6.29 5.86 4.29
N LEU A 137 5.04 5.48 4.58
CA LEU A 137 4.00 5.32 3.56
C LEU A 137 3.74 6.63 2.81
N ARG A 138 3.59 7.75 3.51
CA ARG A 138 3.39 9.09 2.91
C ARG A 138 4.59 9.53 2.10
N GLN A 139 5.81 9.32 2.58
CA GLN A 139 7.03 9.66 1.86
C GLN A 139 7.15 8.89 0.54
N ARG A 140 6.79 7.62 0.52
CA ARG A 140 6.72 6.80 -0.71
C ARG A 140 5.70 7.37 -1.70
N ASN A 141 4.62 7.96 -1.20
CA ASN A 141 3.49 8.45 -1.98
C ASN A 141 3.56 9.96 -2.30
N SER A 142 4.58 10.69 -1.81
CA SER A 142 4.70 12.16 -1.96
C SER A 142 5.25 12.63 -3.31
N ALA A 143 5.64 11.72 -4.20
CA ALA A 143 6.08 12.06 -5.54
C ALA A 143 4.94 12.68 -6.35
N LYS A 144 5.20 13.83 -7.00
CA LYS A 144 4.19 14.58 -7.76
C LYS A 144 4.47 14.55 -9.25
N VAL A 145 3.40 14.53 -10.03
CA VAL A 145 3.44 14.64 -11.49
C VAL A 145 2.64 15.84 -11.97
N ILE A 146 3.12 16.49 -13.00
CA ILE A 146 2.49 17.65 -13.63
C ILE A 146 1.77 17.20 -14.90
N PHE A 147 0.45 17.37 -14.95
CA PHE A 147 -0.37 17.15 -16.13
C PHE A 147 -0.65 18.47 -16.84
N ARG A 148 -0.42 18.51 -18.15
CA ARG A 148 -0.87 19.60 -19.00
C ARG A 148 -2.26 19.27 -19.51
N LEU A 149 -3.26 20.07 -19.13
CA LEU A 149 -4.67 19.77 -19.40
C LEU A 149 -5.05 20.04 -20.87
N VAL A 150 -5.99 19.26 -21.37
CA VAL A 150 -6.72 19.58 -22.61
C VAL A 150 -7.55 20.85 -22.34
N GLY A 151 -7.38 21.87 -23.18
CA GLY A 151 -8.02 23.18 -22.92
C GLY A 151 -7.10 24.19 -22.24
N GLY A 152 -5.92 23.80 -21.82
CA GLY A 152 -4.88 24.66 -21.22
C GLY A 152 -4.80 24.54 -19.71
N GLY A 153 -3.71 25.07 -19.17
CA GLY A 153 -3.41 24.97 -17.75
C GLY A 153 -2.61 23.74 -17.38
N VAL A 154 -2.28 23.66 -16.10
CA VAL A 154 -1.54 22.54 -15.48
C VAL A 154 -2.24 22.12 -14.20
N ARG A 155 -2.23 20.82 -13.92
CA ARG A 155 -2.64 20.24 -12.65
C ARG A 155 -1.50 19.42 -12.09
N VAL A 156 -1.25 19.56 -10.80
CA VAL A 156 -0.20 18.84 -10.09
C VAL A 156 -0.89 17.81 -9.21
N GLU A 157 -0.56 16.53 -9.42
CA GLU A 157 -1.14 15.43 -8.67
C GLU A 157 -0.05 14.62 -7.98
N GLU A 158 -0.36 14.10 -6.82
CA GLU A 158 0.49 13.10 -6.16
C GLU A 158 0.34 11.75 -6.88
N ILE A 159 1.45 11.05 -7.05
CA ILE A 159 1.46 9.71 -7.68
C ILE A 159 0.49 8.76 -6.99
N ALA A 160 0.35 8.87 -5.67
CA ALA A 160 -0.59 8.06 -4.87
C ALA A 160 -2.07 8.31 -5.22
N GLN A 161 -2.41 9.49 -5.72
CA GLN A 161 -3.77 9.84 -6.10
C GLN A 161 -4.14 9.33 -7.51
N ILE A 162 -3.17 8.88 -8.29
CA ILE A 162 -3.42 8.38 -9.64
C ILE A 162 -3.74 6.89 -9.58
N LEU A 163 -4.95 6.52 -9.98
CA LEU A 163 -5.40 5.14 -10.01
C LEU A 163 -4.96 4.43 -11.29
N PHE A 164 -5.37 4.97 -12.41
CA PHE A 164 -5.01 4.49 -13.74
C PHE A 164 -5.23 5.59 -14.78
N LEU A 165 -4.73 5.35 -15.97
CA LEU A 165 -4.90 6.20 -17.13
C LEU A 165 -5.47 5.37 -18.27
N GLU A 166 -6.41 5.95 -19.04
CA GLU A 166 -7.03 5.35 -20.21
C GLU A 166 -6.84 6.23 -21.44
N SER A 167 -6.53 5.62 -22.59
CA SER A 167 -6.33 6.32 -23.84
C SER A 167 -7.61 6.37 -24.67
N HIS A 168 -8.07 7.57 -24.98
CA HIS A 168 -9.20 7.85 -25.86
C HIS A 168 -8.71 8.59 -27.11
N GLY A 169 -8.18 7.82 -28.08
CA GLY A 169 -7.59 8.37 -29.30
C GLY A 169 -6.32 9.18 -29.03
N HIS A 170 -6.40 10.51 -29.09
CA HIS A 170 -5.27 11.43 -28.86
C HIS A 170 -5.24 12.04 -27.45
N VAL A 171 -6.12 11.61 -26.57
CA VAL A 171 -6.25 12.09 -25.21
C VAL A 171 -6.04 10.93 -24.25
N MET A 172 -5.33 11.19 -23.15
CA MET A 172 -5.26 10.31 -22.00
C MET A 172 -6.16 10.87 -20.91
N GLU A 173 -7.12 10.09 -20.47
CA GLU A 173 -7.91 10.36 -19.27
C GLU A 173 -7.23 9.73 -18.08
N VAL A 174 -7.04 10.51 -17.01
CA VAL A 174 -6.40 10.12 -15.76
C VAL A 174 -7.47 10.04 -14.69
N TYR A 175 -7.60 8.88 -14.07
CA TYR A 175 -8.57 8.60 -13.01
C TYR A 175 -7.89 8.75 -11.66
N LEU A 176 -8.49 9.56 -10.78
CA LEU A 176 -7.94 9.91 -9.48
C LEU A 176 -8.71 9.25 -8.32
N ALA A 177 -8.05 9.09 -7.20
CA ALA A 177 -8.59 8.44 -6.00
C ALA A 177 -9.79 9.18 -5.39
N ASP A 178 -9.93 10.49 -5.66
CA ASP A 178 -11.07 11.31 -5.25
C ASP A 178 -12.31 11.15 -6.15
N GLY A 179 -12.25 10.26 -7.15
CA GLY A 179 -13.29 10.04 -8.14
C GLY A 179 -13.30 11.07 -9.28
N SER A 180 -12.42 12.08 -9.25
CA SER A 180 -12.29 13.03 -10.36
C SER A 180 -11.44 12.46 -11.49
N THR A 181 -11.61 13.01 -12.70
CA THR A 181 -10.75 12.72 -13.85
C THR A 181 -10.13 14.01 -14.40
N LEU A 182 -9.04 13.84 -15.12
CA LEU A 182 -8.42 14.91 -15.90
C LEU A 182 -7.95 14.38 -17.25
N GLU A 183 -7.94 15.25 -18.24
CA GLU A 183 -7.52 14.89 -19.61
C GLU A 183 -6.20 15.58 -19.98
N THR A 184 -5.31 14.80 -20.62
CA THR A 184 -4.02 15.29 -21.13
C THR A 184 -3.77 14.78 -22.55
N ARG A 185 -3.06 15.59 -23.37
CA ARG A 185 -2.72 15.24 -24.78
C ARG A 185 -1.42 14.45 -24.94
N LYS A 186 -0.90 13.84 -23.89
CA LYS A 186 0.27 12.97 -23.99
C LYS A 186 -0.08 11.59 -24.51
N SER A 187 0.80 11.01 -25.31
CA SER A 187 0.67 9.59 -25.68
C SER A 187 0.90 8.69 -24.47
N GLY A 188 0.31 7.50 -24.45
CA GLY A 188 0.54 6.55 -23.37
C GLY A 188 2.01 6.19 -23.17
N LYS A 189 2.82 6.16 -24.26
CA LYS A 189 4.26 5.92 -24.21
C LYS A 189 5.01 7.06 -23.50
N ASP A 190 4.71 8.32 -23.88
CA ASP A 190 5.36 9.48 -23.27
C ASP A 190 4.94 9.67 -21.80
N MET A 191 3.66 9.40 -21.52
CA MET A 191 3.15 9.43 -20.17
C MET A 191 3.83 8.38 -19.29
N LYS A 192 3.96 7.13 -19.77
CA LYS A 192 4.69 6.10 -19.06
C LYS A 192 6.14 6.50 -18.81
N ALA A 193 6.82 7.06 -19.80
CA ALA A 193 8.21 7.49 -19.66
C ALA A 193 8.38 8.60 -18.60
N ASP A 194 7.41 9.52 -18.50
CA ASP A 194 7.45 10.56 -17.47
C ASP A 194 7.13 10.02 -16.07
N LEU A 195 6.15 9.13 -15.98
CA LEU A 195 5.80 8.46 -14.72
C LEU A 195 6.95 7.56 -14.24
N ASP A 196 7.64 6.86 -15.13
CA ASP A 196 8.80 6.02 -14.79
C ASP A 196 10.01 6.82 -14.26
N LYS A 197 10.16 8.11 -14.64
CA LYS A 197 11.19 8.99 -14.06
C LYS A 197 10.89 9.34 -12.60
N ILE A 198 9.62 9.41 -12.24
CA ILE A 198 9.14 9.85 -10.92
C ILE A 198 8.92 8.65 -10.01
N ALA A 199 8.31 7.59 -10.53
CA ALA A 199 7.93 6.38 -9.83
C ALA A 199 8.27 5.14 -10.68
N PRO A 200 9.56 4.75 -10.75
CA PRO A 200 10.03 3.67 -11.61
C PRO A 200 9.29 2.35 -11.38
N GLY A 201 8.74 1.79 -12.48
CA GLY A 201 8.04 0.51 -12.44
C GLY A 201 6.68 0.51 -11.76
N GLN A 202 6.19 1.64 -11.25
CA GLN A 202 4.90 1.72 -10.56
C GLN A 202 3.71 1.71 -11.52
N PHE A 203 3.87 2.20 -12.74
CA PHE A 203 2.80 2.23 -13.75
C PHE A 203 3.05 1.21 -14.85
N VAL A 204 2.12 0.29 -15.04
CA VAL A 204 2.24 -0.82 -15.99
C VAL A 204 1.01 -0.88 -16.91
N SER A 205 1.19 -1.38 -18.13
CA SER A 205 0.11 -1.53 -19.10
C SER A 205 -0.46 -2.96 -19.08
N PRO A 206 -1.63 -3.18 -18.47
CA PRO A 206 -2.31 -4.48 -18.48
C PRO A 206 -2.84 -4.81 -19.87
N ASN A 207 -3.23 -3.79 -20.64
CA ASN A 207 -3.73 -3.91 -21.98
C ASN A 207 -3.39 -2.65 -22.79
N LYS A 208 -3.55 -2.70 -24.12
CA LYS A 208 -3.37 -1.54 -25.00
C LYS A 208 -4.35 -0.42 -24.59
N GLY A 209 -3.83 0.77 -24.43
CA GLY A 209 -4.61 1.94 -24.05
C GLY A 209 -4.72 2.20 -22.54
N TYR A 210 -4.22 1.31 -21.68
CA TYR A 210 -4.26 1.50 -20.24
C TYR A 210 -2.87 1.57 -19.62
N LEU A 211 -2.72 2.43 -18.60
CA LEU A 211 -1.62 2.44 -17.65
C LEU A 211 -2.21 2.38 -16.25
N VAL A 212 -1.91 1.36 -15.48
CA VAL A 212 -2.41 1.20 -14.11
C VAL A 212 -1.32 1.45 -13.09
N ASN A 213 -1.68 2.12 -12.02
CA ASN A 213 -0.84 2.26 -10.85
C ASN A 213 -0.89 0.96 -10.04
N LEU A 214 0.22 0.25 -10.00
CA LEU A 214 0.32 -1.03 -9.29
C LEU A 214 0.02 -0.89 -7.79
N ALA A 215 0.33 0.27 -7.19
CA ALA A 215 0.03 0.54 -5.78
C ALA A 215 -1.49 0.69 -5.49
N ALA A 216 -2.31 0.96 -6.52
CA ALA A 216 -3.75 1.15 -6.38
C ALA A 216 -4.57 -0.13 -6.65
N ILE A 217 -3.92 -1.25 -7.02
CA ILE A 217 -4.60 -2.49 -7.36
C ILE A 217 -5.16 -3.16 -6.12
N HIS A 218 -6.44 -3.53 -6.17
CA HIS A 218 -7.14 -4.29 -5.13
C HIS A 218 -7.17 -5.78 -5.43
N MET A 219 -7.32 -6.13 -6.71
CA MET A 219 -7.44 -7.53 -7.15
C MET A 219 -6.94 -7.70 -8.57
N ILE A 220 -6.28 -8.83 -8.83
CA ILE A 220 -5.87 -9.25 -10.17
C ILE A 220 -6.58 -10.57 -10.47
N LYS A 221 -7.39 -10.58 -11.53
CA LYS A 221 -7.98 -11.78 -12.13
C LYS A 221 -7.37 -12.07 -13.49
N THR A 222 -7.70 -13.21 -14.04
CA THR A 222 -7.12 -13.68 -15.32
C THR A 222 -7.43 -12.79 -16.52
N ASP A 223 -8.50 -12.00 -16.44
CA ASP A 223 -9.07 -11.20 -17.53
C ASP A 223 -9.24 -9.72 -17.20
N TYR A 224 -9.08 -9.33 -15.93
CA TYR A 224 -9.11 -7.93 -15.52
C TYR A 224 -8.32 -7.65 -14.23
N VAL A 225 -8.03 -6.37 -14.03
CA VAL A 225 -7.48 -5.81 -12.79
C VAL A 225 -8.54 -4.93 -12.18
N GLU A 226 -8.77 -5.03 -10.87
CA GLU A 226 -9.74 -4.21 -10.14
C GLU A 226 -9.03 -3.11 -9.34
N ILE A 227 -9.46 -1.87 -9.58
CA ILE A 227 -8.96 -0.66 -8.89
C ILE A 227 -10.17 0.19 -8.50
N GLN A 228 -10.46 0.31 -7.21
CA GLN A 228 -11.59 1.11 -6.67
C GLN A 228 -12.93 0.88 -7.40
N GLY A 229 -13.26 -0.37 -7.69
CA GLY A 229 -14.50 -0.73 -8.39
C GLY A 229 -14.43 -0.65 -9.93
N HIS A 230 -13.34 -0.11 -10.50
CA HIS A 230 -13.10 -0.15 -11.94
C HIS A 230 -12.47 -1.49 -12.33
N GLN A 231 -13.06 -2.16 -13.34
CA GLN A 231 -12.53 -3.38 -13.93
C GLN A 231 -11.77 -3.04 -15.21
N ILE A 232 -10.44 -3.07 -15.15
CA ILE A 232 -9.57 -2.72 -16.26
C ILE A 232 -9.16 -4.01 -16.98
N PRO A 233 -9.45 -4.15 -18.28
CA PRO A 233 -9.17 -5.38 -19.00
C PRO A 233 -7.70 -5.78 -18.94
N LEU A 234 -7.44 -7.05 -18.67
CA LEU A 234 -6.11 -7.66 -18.71
C LEU A 234 -6.03 -8.64 -19.88
N GLY A 235 -5.05 -8.45 -20.75
CA GLY A 235 -4.87 -9.31 -21.90
C GLY A 235 -4.50 -10.74 -21.47
N LYS A 236 -5.24 -11.76 -21.90
CA LYS A 236 -5.04 -13.17 -21.50
C LYS A 236 -3.59 -13.66 -21.60
N ARG A 237 -2.84 -13.21 -22.64
CA ARG A 237 -1.42 -13.55 -22.80
C ARG A 237 -0.48 -12.77 -21.90
N LYS A 238 -0.96 -11.68 -21.30
CA LYS A 238 -0.17 -10.80 -20.41
C LYS A 238 -0.35 -11.12 -18.93
N TYR A 239 -1.26 -12.01 -18.57
CA TYR A 239 -1.59 -12.28 -17.16
C TYR A 239 -0.35 -12.64 -16.33
N ARG A 240 0.46 -13.59 -16.80
CA ARG A 240 1.69 -14.02 -16.10
C ARG A 240 2.70 -12.89 -16.00
N ASP A 241 2.99 -12.23 -17.12
CA ASP A 241 3.97 -11.12 -17.17
C ASP A 241 3.51 -9.93 -16.31
N PHE A 242 2.20 -9.64 -16.31
CA PHE A 242 1.63 -8.58 -15.49
C PHE A 242 1.69 -8.92 -13.99
N GLN A 243 1.37 -10.16 -13.65
CA GLN A 243 1.46 -10.69 -12.29
C GLN A 243 2.90 -10.64 -11.79
N GLU A 244 3.87 -11.03 -12.61
CA GLU A 244 5.29 -10.94 -12.29
C GLU A 244 5.75 -9.49 -12.08
N GLN A 245 5.35 -8.55 -12.95
CA GLN A 245 5.64 -7.12 -12.78
C GLN A 245 5.00 -6.55 -11.52
N TYR A 246 3.76 -6.96 -11.22
CA TYR A 246 3.07 -6.58 -9.99
C TYR A 246 3.81 -7.11 -8.76
N PHE A 247 4.21 -8.37 -8.77
CA PHE A 247 5.01 -8.96 -7.71
C PHE A 247 6.38 -8.29 -7.60
N GLN A 248 7.07 -8.03 -8.69
CA GLN A 248 8.32 -7.26 -8.67
C GLN A 248 8.13 -5.86 -8.07
N PHE A 249 7.07 -5.15 -8.45
CA PHE A 249 6.78 -3.82 -7.90
C PHE A 249 6.46 -3.84 -6.42
N MET A 250 5.53 -4.72 -6.02
CA MET A 250 5.14 -4.84 -4.62
C MET A 250 6.31 -5.31 -3.75
N PHE A 251 7.28 -5.93 -4.37
CA PHE A 251 8.23 -6.82 -3.83
C PHE A 251 9.71 -6.54 -4.19
N ALA A 252 10.08 -5.55 -4.95
CA ALA A 252 11.48 -5.24 -5.20
C ALA A 252 12.20 -4.67 -3.95
N PRO A 253 13.39 -5.13 -3.60
CA PRO A 253 14.23 -4.44 -2.63
C PRO A 253 14.60 -3.05 -3.17
N LYS A 254 14.45 -2.02 -2.34
CA LYS A 254 14.99 -0.68 -2.63
C LYS A 254 16.44 -0.62 -2.21
#